data_f1a75828887f9f84afabcde263fcdbde
#
_entry.id   f1a75828887f9f84afabcde263fcdbde
#
_cell.length_a   1.000
_cell.length_b   1.000
_cell.length_c   1.000
_cell.angle_alpha   90.00
_cell.angle_beta   90.00
_cell.angle_gamma   90.00
#
_symmetry.space_group_name_H-M   'P 1'
#
loop_
_entity.id
_entity.type
_entity.pdbx_description
1 polymer ?
#
loop_
_entity_poly.entity_id
_entity_poly.type
_entity_poly.pdbx_seq_one_letter_code
_entity_poly.pdbx_strand_id
1 'polypeptide(L)'
;PEGLNKKFEVNLLGRKSSRIRAHEIKLKKIKIFSNIFSYLSEVIKSTKKENTKYLVISISPYTFLVCLFLRIFGKTPIVYLRSDGYGEYKAILGSLGKLIYHIMFVTTSLISNLISCRNYILRGKKGKVIYPSQLDSNWLRKPKNQDIKHFKLLYVGRIRVEKGVF
;
A
#
# COMPACT_ATOMS: atom_id res chain seq x y z
N PRO A 1 -11.12 2.72 -0.75
CA PRO A 1 -11.30 3.86 -1.66
C PRO A 1 -12.60 4.60 -1.43
N GLU A 2 -13.70 3.90 -1.11
CA GLU A 2 -15.05 4.50 -0.97
C GLU A 2 -15.12 5.61 0.08
N GLY A 3 -14.42 5.47 1.20
CA GLY A 3 -14.37 6.52 2.23
C GLY A 3 -13.65 7.79 1.78
N LEU A 4 -12.69 7.68 0.88
CA LEU A 4 -11.96 8.83 0.32
C LEU A 4 -12.79 9.54 -0.76
N ASN A 5 -13.56 8.80 -1.56
CA ASN A 5 -14.38 9.36 -2.64
C ASN A 5 -15.48 10.33 -2.15
N LYS A 6 -15.89 10.22 -0.89
CA LYS A 6 -16.86 11.15 -0.29
C LYS A 6 -16.30 12.55 -0.06
N LYS A 7 -14.96 12.66 0.09
CA LYS A 7 -14.28 13.93 0.43
C LYS A 7 -13.32 14.42 -0.65
N PHE A 8 -12.86 13.53 -1.53
CA PHE A 8 -11.82 13.82 -2.52
C PHE A 8 -12.17 13.19 -3.87
N GLU A 9 -11.80 13.86 -4.95
CA GLU A 9 -11.74 13.24 -6.27
C GLU A 9 -10.53 12.30 -6.32
N VAL A 10 -10.78 11.00 -6.30
CA VAL A 10 -9.71 9.99 -6.27
C VAL A 10 -9.37 9.52 -7.69
N ASN A 11 -8.12 9.74 -8.09
CA ASN A 11 -7.56 9.23 -9.32
C ASN A 11 -6.57 8.11 -8.98
N LEU A 12 -6.80 6.90 -9.52
CA LEU A 12 -5.91 5.77 -9.31
C LEU A 12 -4.98 5.60 -10.50
N LEU A 13 -3.68 5.67 -10.25
CA LEU A 13 -2.64 5.32 -11.20
C LEU A 13 -2.03 3.98 -10.80
N GLY A 14 -2.05 3.01 -11.68
CA GLY A 14 -1.57 1.66 -11.40
C GLY A 14 -0.72 1.06 -12.51
N ARG A 15 0.10 0.08 -12.15
CA ARG A 15 0.83 -0.74 -13.11
C ARG A 15 -0.05 -1.89 -13.60
N LYS A 16 0.03 -2.22 -14.90
CA LYS A 16 -0.59 -3.41 -15.48
C LYS A 16 -0.05 -4.67 -14.80
N SER A 17 -0.93 -5.58 -14.44
CA SER A 17 -0.59 -6.86 -13.85
C SER A 17 -1.39 -7.97 -14.54
N SER A 18 -0.77 -9.12 -14.73
CA SER A 18 -1.44 -10.33 -15.21
C SER A 18 -2.30 -11.02 -14.14
N ARG A 19 -2.15 -10.62 -12.87
CA ARG A 19 -2.92 -11.23 -11.77
C ARG A 19 -4.34 -10.72 -11.76
N ILE A 20 -5.30 -11.64 -11.72
CA ILE A 20 -6.72 -11.34 -11.52
C ILE A 20 -6.92 -10.76 -10.13
N ARG A 21 -7.67 -9.69 -10.01
CA ARG A 21 -8.02 -9.07 -8.72
C ARG A 21 -9.19 -9.80 -8.09
N ALA A 22 -9.12 -10.00 -6.78
CA ALA A 22 -10.22 -10.60 -6.03
C ALA A 22 -11.44 -9.68 -5.89
N HIS A 23 -11.24 -8.36 -6.01
CA HIS A 23 -12.31 -7.37 -5.85
C HIS A 23 -12.21 -6.29 -6.91
N GLU A 24 -13.36 -5.88 -7.42
CA GLU A 24 -13.50 -4.75 -8.33
C GLU A 24 -13.23 -3.43 -7.59
N ILE A 25 -12.54 -2.51 -8.26
CA ILE A 25 -12.28 -1.18 -7.71
C ILE A 25 -13.29 -0.22 -8.32
N LYS A 26 -14.23 0.25 -7.52
CA LYS A 26 -15.25 1.22 -7.92
C LYS A 26 -14.73 2.64 -7.81
N LEU A 27 -13.93 3.09 -8.78
CA LEU A 27 -13.44 4.45 -8.91
C LEU A 27 -13.77 5.01 -10.28
N LYS A 28 -14.12 6.29 -10.35
CA LYS A 28 -14.46 6.96 -11.62
C LYS A 28 -13.27 7.10 -12.57
N LYS A 29 -12.06 7.28 -12.01
CA LYS A 29 -10.84 7.52 -12.80
C LYS A 29 -9.75 6.53 -12.41
N ILE A 30 -9.52 5.54 -13.26
CA ILE A 30 -8.45 4.55 -13.12
C ILE A 30 -7.62 4.58 -14.40
N LYS A 31 -6.32 4.79 -14.27
CA LYS A 31 -5.36 4.69 -15.37
C LYS A 31 -4.33 3.60 -15.07
N ILE A 32 -4.16 2.68 -16.00
CA ILE A 32 -3.25 1.54 -15.87
C ILE A 32 -2.16 1.67 -16.94
N PHE A 33 -0.91 1.53 -16.52
CA PHE A 33 0.26 1.72 -17.38
C PHE A 33 1.07 0.43 -17.47
N SER A 34 1.56 0.14 -18.66
CA SER A 34 2.51 -0.96 -18.91
C SER A 34 3.96 -0.48 -18.86
N ASN A 35 4.20 0.80 -19.17
CA ASN A 35 5.52 1.42 -19.27
C ASN A 35 5.74 2.44 -18.16
N ILE A 36 6.95 2.46 -17.59
CA ILE A 36 7.36 3.39 -16.54
C ILE A 36 7.32 4.85 -17.02
N PHE A 37 7.73 5.12 -18.25
CA PHE A 37 7.79 6.48 -18.79
C PHE A 37 6.41 7.11 -18.94
N SER A 38 5.44 6.35 -19.46
CA SER A 38 4.04 6.81 -19.54
C SER A 38 3.43 7.02 -18.17
N TYR A 39 3.78 6.16 -17.20
CA TYR A 39 3.34 6.29 -15.82
C TYR A 39 3.90 7.57 -15.17
N LEU A 40 5.20 7.81 -15.28
CA LEU A 40 5.84 9.01 -14.74
C LEU A 40 5.35 10.29 -15.44
N SER A 41 5.17 10.26 -16.76
CA SER A 41 4.58 11.39 -17.50
C SER A 41 3.20 11.78 -16.96
N GLU A 42 2.35 10.81 -16.65
CA GLU A 42 1.04 11.10 -16.07
C GLU A 42 1.15 11.65 -14.64
N VAL A 43 2.08 11.14 -13.84
CA VAL A 43 2.37 11.69 -12.51
C VAL A 43 2.82 13.16 -12.64
N ILE A 44 3.76 13.45 -13.54
CA ILE A 44 4.25 14.82 -13.80
C ILE A 44 3.10 15.75 -14.25
N LYS A 45 2.26 15.29 -15.19
CA LYS A 45 1.06 16.05 -15.60
C LYS A 45 0.15 16.38 -14.42
N SER A 46 0.02 15.44 -13.49
CA SER A 46 -0.82 15.64 -12.29
C SER A 46 -0.27 16.70 -11.34
N THR A 47 1.06 16.94 -11.32
CA THR A 47 1.68 17.94 -10.42
C THR A 47 1.30 19.39 -10.75
N LYS A 48 0.86 19.64 -11.98
CA LYS A 48 0.37 20.96 -12.41
C LYS A 48 -0.96 21.34 -11.73
N LYS A 49 -1.69 20.38 -11.18
CA LYS A 49 -2.92 20.64 -10.45
C LYS A 49 -2.62 21.10 -9.03
N GLU A 50 -3.16 22.25 -8.66
CA GLU A 50 -3.11 22.73 -7.29
C GLU A 50 -3.93 21.82 -6.37
N ASN A 51 -3.64 21.88 -5.06
CA ASN A 51 -4.35 21.12 -4.02
C ASN A 51 -4.41 19.60 -4.21
N THR A 52 -3.50 19.02 -4.99
CA THR A 52 -3.41 17.57 -5.18
C THR A 52 -2.53 16.95 -4.10
N LYS A 53 -3.06 15.92 -3.43
CA LYS A 53 -2.30 15.09 -2.48
C LYS A 53 -2.00 13.74 -3.09
N TYR A 54 -0.80 13.24 -2.86
CA TYR A 54 -0.31 11.99 -3.44
C TYR A 54 -0.17 10.94 -2.36
N LEU A 55 -0.94 9.84 -2.50
CA LEU A 55 -0.82 8.66 -1.66
C LEU A 55 -0.16 7.54 -2.46
N VAL A 56 1.03 7.17 -2.04
CA VAL A 56 1.83 6.12 -2.65
C VAL A 56 1.73 4.86 -1.78
N ILE A 57 1.37 3.73 -2.36
CA ILE A 57 1.18 2.48 -1.63
C ILE A 57 2.40 1.59 -1.82
N SER A 58 3.11 1.31 -0.74
CA SER A 58 4.34 0.51 -0.65
C SER A 58 5.51 1.11 -1.45
N ILE A 59 6.73 0.70 -1.12
CA ILE A 59 7.95 1.10 -1.83
C ILE A 59 8.32 -0.01 -2.81
N SER A 60 8.38 0.35 -4.08
CA SER A 60 8.87 -0.45 -5.20
C SER A 60 9.73 0.45 -6.09
N PRO A 61 10.51 -0.06 -7.05
CA PRO A 61 11.27 0.80 -7.96
C PRO A 61 10.41 1.86 -8.66
N TYR A 62 9.19 1.48 -9.07
CA TYR A 62 8.24 2.41 -9.70
C TYR A 62 7.77 3.52 -8.75
N THR A 63 7.33 3.13 -7.56
CA THR A 63 6.81 4.09 -6.58
C THR A 63 7.91 4.93 -5.95
N PHE A 64 9.13 4.40 -5.86
CA PHE A 64 10.32 5.14 -5.46
C PHE A 64 10.61 6.28 -6.45
N LEU A 65 10.65 5.99 -7.75
CA LEU A 65 10.83 7.01 -8.79
C LEU A 65 9.70 8.06 -8.72
N VAL A 66 8.46 7.64 -8.51
CA VAL A 66 7.35 8.59 -8.31
C VAL A 66 7.62 9.53 -7.14
N CYS A 67 8.09 9.03 -6.00
CA CYS A 67 8.40 9.87 -4.85
C CYS A 67 9.51 10.90 -5.17
N LEU A 68 10.56 10.47 -5.89
CA LEU A 68 11.63 11.36 -6.32
C LEU A 68 11.10 12.47 -7.24
N PHE A 69 10.35 12.11 -8.28
CA PHE A 69 9.79 13.10 -9.21
C PHE A 69 8.82 14.06 -8.50
N LEU A 70 7.93 13.54 -7.65
CA LEU A 70 7.03 14.41 -6.87
C LEU A 70 7.82 15.42 -6.04
N ARG A 71 8.93 14.98 -5.43
CA ARG A 71 9.78 15.86 -4.62
C ARG A 71 10.47 16.94 -5.47
N ILE A 72 10.99 16.58 -6.66
CA ILE A 72 11.56 17.52 -7.63
C ILE A 72 10.54 18.60 -8.01
N PHE A 73 9.27 18.22 -8.18
CA PHE A 73 8.18 19.17 -8.49
C PHE A 73 7.57 19.84 -7.25
N GLY A 74 8.26 19.85 -6.11
CA GLY A 74 7.82 20.55 -4.89
C GLY A 74 6.65 19.91 -4.17
N LYS A 75 6.26 18.68 -4.54
CA LYS A 75 5.17 17.95 -3.87
C LYS A 75 5.74 16.99 -2.83
N THR A 76 5.09 16.88 -1.68
CA THR A 76 5.46 15.92 -0.64
C THR A 76 4.48 14.75 -0.65
N PRO A 77 4.89 13.55 -1.12
CA PRO A 77 4.03 12.39 -1.13
C PRO A 77 3.81 11.84 0.28
N ILE A 78 2.68 11.18 0.47
CA ILE A 78 2.38 10.36 1.64
C ILE A 78 2.61 8.91 1.22
N VAL A 79 3.52 8.20 1.88
CA VAL A 79 3.84 6.81 1.56
C VAL A 79 3.27 5.88 2.62
N TYR A 80 2.37 4.99 2.19
CA TYR A 80 1.74 4.01 3.05
C TYR A 80 2.47 2.66 2.97
N LEU A 81 3.18 2.31 4.03
CA LEU A 81 3.93 1.06 4.18
C LEU A 81 3.00 -0.03 4.72
N ARG A 82 2.63 -0.99 3.86
CA ARG A 82 1.69 -2.08 4.19
C ARG A 82 2.37 -3.33 4.74
N SER A 83 3.62 -3.56 4.35
CA SER A 83 4.38 -4.78 4.63
C SER A 83 5.85 -4.46 4.86
N ASP A 84 6.58 -5.41 5.43
CA ASP A 84 8.03 -5.30 5.59
C ASP A 84 8.73 -5.58 4.25
N GLY A 85 9.02 -4.52 3.51
CA GLY A 85 9.72 -4.63 2.23
C GLY A 85 11.13 -5.19 2.34
N TYR A 86 11.79 -5.08 3.49
CA TYR A 86 13.10 -5.71 3.69
C TYR A 86 13.00 -7.23 3.60
N GLY A 87 11.99 -7.82 4.23
CA GLY A 87 11.73 -9.25 4.14
C GLY A 87 11.35 -9.69 2.73
N GLU A 88 10.48 -8.92 2.06
CA GLU A 88 10.04 -9.21 0.70
C GLU A 88 11.20 -9.17 -0.30
N TYR A 89 12.01 -8.12 -0.28
CA TYR A 89 13.15 -7.98 -1.20
C TYR A 89 14.26 -8.98 -0.91
N LYS A 90 14.50 -9.31 0.37
CA LYS A 90 15.43 -10.37 0.73
C LYS A 90 14.98 -11.74 0.18
N ALA A 91 13.70 -12.02 0.23
CA ALA A 91 13.15 -13.29 -0.31
C ALA A 91 13.26 -13.38 -1.84
N ILE A 92 13.21 -12.25 -2.57
CA ILE A 92 13.26 -12.21 -4.04
C ILE A 92 14.71 -12.19 -4.56
N LEU A 93 15.58 -11.37 -3.97
CA LEU A 93 16.94 -11.05 -4.48
C LEU A 93 18.05 -11.29 -3.45
N GLY A 94 17.76 -11.97 -2.34
CA GLY A 94 18.74 -12.23 -1.29
C GLY A 94 19.23 -10.94 -0.62
N SER A 95 20.51 -10.94 -0.19
CA SER A 95 21.12 -9.80 0.52
C SER A 95 21.17 -8.53 -0.33
N LEU A 96 21.35 -8.67 -1.65
CA LEU A 96 21.34 -7.53 -2.57
C LEU A 96 19.97 -6.85 -2.60
N GLY A 97 18.88 -7.63 -2.59
CA GLY A 97 17.53 -7.09 -2.50
C GLY A 97 17.30 -6.28 -1.23
N LYS A 98 17.83 -6.75 -0.10
CA LYS A 98 17.77 -6.01 1.16
C LYS A 98 18.50 -4.67 1.07
N LEU A 99 19.67 -4.61 0.42
CA LEU A 99 20.43 -3.38 0.21
C LEU A 99 19.68 -2.39 -0.71
N ILE A 100 19.17 -2.88 -1.84
CA ILE A 100 18.39 -2.06 -2.77
C ILE A 100 17.17 -1.45 -2.06
N TYR A 101 16.43 -2.27 -1.31
CA TYR A 101 15.28 -1.79 -0.55
C TYR A 101 15.69 -0.77 0.52
N HIS A 102 16.84 -0.97 1.17
CA HIS A 102 17.34 -0.04 2.17
C HIS A 102 17.57 1.36 1.60
N ILE A 103 18.23 1.45 0.44
CA ILE A 103 18.47 2.72 -0.25
C ILE A 103 17.13 3.38 -0.59
N MET A 104 16.20 2.64 -1.20
CA MET A 104 14.87 3.18 -1.54
C MET A 104 14.10 3.63 -0.29
N PHE A 105 14.13 2.86 0.80
CA PHE A 105 13.43 3.16 2.03
C PHE A 105 13.99 4.42 2.72
N VAL A 106 15.32 4.50 2.88
CA VAL A 106 15.97 5.65 3.53
C VAL A 106 15.70 6.92 2.74
N THR A 107 15.92 6.90 1.43
CA THR A 107 15.66 8.06 0.56
C THR A 107 14.19 8.47 0.63
N THR A 108 13.26 7.52 0.48
CA THR A 108 11.83 7.82 0.56
C THR A 108 11.44 8.40 1.92
N SER A 109 12.05 7.90 3.01
CA SER A 109 11.76 8.40 4.36
C SER A 109 12.17 9.86 4.59
N LEU A 110 13.16 10.35 3.83
CA LEU A 110 13.63 11.75 3.90
C LEU A 110 12.75 12.71 3.10
N ILE A 111 12.15 12.23 2.03
CA ILE A 111 11.43 13.08 1.05
C ILE A 111 9.90 12.98 1.13
N SER A 112 9.36 12.12 2.00
CA SER A 112 7.93 11.84 2.10
C SER A 112 7.44 11.77 3.54
N ASN A 113 6.13 11.86 3.71
CA ASN A 113 5.47 11.57 4.98
C ASN A 113 5.11 10.09 5.05
N LEU A 114 5.63 9.37 6.04
CA LEU A 114 5.38 7.95 6.18
C LEU A 114 4.12 7.67 6.99
N ILE A 115 3.34 6.72 6.51
CA ILE A 115 2.25 6.08 7.24
C ILE A 115 2.50 4.58 7.22
N SER A 116 2.30 3.89 8.34
CA SER A 116 2.48 2.45 8.42
C SER A 116 1.33 1.77 9.17
N CYS A 117 1.08 0.51 8.86
CA CYS A 117 0.14 -0.32 9.61
C CYS A 117 0.74 -0.86 10.92
N ARG A 118 2.06 -0.82 11.10
CA ARG A 118 2.75 -1.30 12.31
C ARG A 118 4.03 -0.50 12.55
N ASN A 119 4.34 -0.25 13.82
CA ASN A 119 5.50 0.57 14.20
C ASN A 119 6.84 0.01 13.71
N TYR A 120 7.04 -1.31 13.81
CA TYR A 120 8.32 -1.92 13.41
C TYR A 120 8.68 -1.72 11.93
N ILE A 121 7.67 -1.50 11.06
CA ILE A 121 7.89 -1.26 9.62
C ILE A 121 8.55 0.10 9.38
N LEU A 122 8.32 1.06 10.27
CA LEU A 122 8.95 2.39 10.21
C LEU A 122 10.45 2.35 10.52
N ARG A 123 10.94 1.30 11.15
CA ARG A 123 12.36 1.13 11.47
C ARG A 123 12.98 2.36 12.13
N GLY A 124 12.30 2.96 13.10
CA GLY A 124 12.73 4.17 13.79
C GLY A 124 12.62 5.47 13.00
N LYS A 125 12.11 5.44 11.75
CA LYS A 125 11.84 6.67 11.00
C LYS A 125 10.57 7.34 11.49
N LYS A 126 10.55 8.68 11.40
CA LYS A 126 9.37 9.48 11.76
C LYS A 126 8.21 9.13 10.82
N GLY A 127 7.06 8.76 11.38
CA GLY A 127 5.87 8.39 10.62
C GLY A 127 4.67 8.19 11.52
N LYS A 128 3.47 8.07 10.91
CA LYS A 128 2.22 7.83 11.63
C LYS A 128 1.82 6.36 11.52
N VAL A 129 1.57 5.73 12.65
CA VAL A 129 0.99 4.37 12.67
C VAL A 129 -0.52 4.50 12.60
N ILE A 130 -1.13 3.75 11.68
CA ILE A 130 -2.57 3.62 11.54
C ILE A 130 -2.93 2.13 11.52
N TYR A 131 -4.04 1.80 12.14
CA TYR A 131 -4.55 0.43 12.17
C TYR A 131 -5.71 0.31 11.18
N PRO A 132 -5.45 -0.11 9.92
CA PRO A 132 -6.52 -0.27 8.95
C PRO A 132 -7.43 -1.41 9.40
N SER A 133 -8.69 -1.12 9.58
CA SER A 133 -9.72 -2.14 9.81
C SER A 133 -10.61 -2.23 8.58
N GLN A 134 -10.91 -3.47 8.17
CA GLN A 134 -11.95 -3.77 7.20
C GLN A 134 -13.27 -4.14 7.89
N LEU A 135 -13.26 -4.13 9.23
CA LEU A 135 -14.44 -4.43 10.02
C LEU A 135 -15.34 -3.19 10.09
N ASP A 136 -16.60 -3.38 9.86
CA ASP A 136 -17.65 -2.38 10.05
C ASP A 136 -18.47 -2.68 11.31
N SER A 137 -19.49 -1.87 11.59
CA SER A 137 -20.37 -2.05 12.75
C SER A 137 -21.11 -3.39 12.74
N ASN A 138 -21.24 -4.06 11.60
CA ASN A 138 -21.91 -5.37 11.51
C ASN A 138 -21.10 -6.47 12.18
N TRP A 139 -19.79 -6.31 12.31
CA TRP A 139 -18.90 -7.22 13.03
C TRP A 139 -19.03 -7.12 14.56
N LEU A 140 -19.61 -6.02 15.04
CA LEU A 140 -19.82 -5.78 16.48
C LEU A 140 -21.15 -6.37 16.99
N ARG A 141 -21.85 -7.12 16.15
CA ARG A 141 -23.08 -7.82 16.60
C ARG A 141 -22.74 -8.82 17.69
N LYS A 142 -23.49 -8.76 18.78
CA LYS A 142 -23.35 -9.74 19.86
C LYS A 142 -23.49 -11.14 19.29
N PRO A 143 -22.54 -12.05 19.57
CA PRO A 143 -22.70 -13.44 19.14
C PRO A 143 -23.99 -13.98 19.73
N LYS A 144 -24.81 -14.65 18.92
CA LYS A 144 -25.91 -15.45 19.43
C LYS A 144 -25.29 -16.51 20.35
N ASN A 145 -25.90 -16.75 21.53
CA ASN A 145 -25.52 -17.85 22.41
C ASN A 145 -25.44 -19.12 21.54
N GLN A 146 -24.24 -19.57 21.27
CA GLN A 146 -24.03 -20.82 20.54
C GLN A 146 -23.89 -21.93 21.54
N ASP A 147 -24.72 -22.97 21.37
CA ASP A 147 -24.57 -24.21 22.09
C ASP A 147 -23.24 -24.86 21.67
N ILE A 148 -22.24 -24.86 22.57
CA ILE A 148 -20.85 -25.24 22.28
C ILE A 148 -20.71 -26.79 22.21
N LYS A 149 -21.75 -27.52 21.84
CA LYS A 149 -21.68 -28.99 21.71
C LYS A 149 -20.81 -29.46 20.55
N HIS A 150 -20.56 -28.62 19.56
CA HIS A 150 -19.74 -28.99 18.41
C HIS A 150 -18.75 -27.87 18.08
N PHE A 151 -17.45 -28.17 18.15
CA PHE A 151 -16.39 -27.28 17.73
C PHE A 151 -16.32 -27.25 16.20
N LYS A 152 -16.57 -26.07 15.58
CA LYS A 152 -16.32 -25.84 14.16
C LYS A 152 -15.15 -24.88 14.02
N LEU A 153 -14.06 -25.34 13.44
CA LEU A 153 -12.90 -24.51 13.18
C LEU A 153 -13.03 -23.86 11.79
N LEU A 154 -13.01 -22.53 11.73
CA LEU A 154 -12.99 -21.79 10.48
C LEU A 154 -11.64 -21.10 10.33
N TYR A 155 -10.88 -21.47 9.29
CA TYR A 155 -9.69 -20.73 8.88
C TYR A 155 -10.05 -19.68 7.82
N VAL A 156 -9.75 -18.40 8.11
CA VAL A 156 -9.92 -17.29 7.16
C VAL A 156 -8.56 -16.68 6.89
N GLY A 157 -7.97 -16.97 5.72
CA GLY A 157 -6.66 -16.46 5.37
C GLY A 157 -6.18 -16.98 4.01
N ARG A 158 -5.01 -16.52 3.60
CA ARG A 158 -4.34 -17.10 2.43
C ARG A 158 -3.70 -18.41 2.84
N ILE A 159 -3.92 -19.47 2.05
CA ILE A 159 -3.20 -20.73 2.22
C ILE A 159 -1.76 -20.50 1.75
N ARG A 160 -0.83 -20.46 2.69
CA ARG A 160 0.60 -20.28 2.45
C ARG A 160 1.41 -20.96 3.54
N VAL A 161 2.62 -21.44 3.17
CA VAL A 161 3.57 -22.11 4.08
C VAL A 161 3.82 -21.29 5.34
N GLU A 162 4.08 -19.99 5.15
CA GLU A 162 4.36 -19.06 6.26
C GLU A 162 3.16 -18.80 7.20
N LYS A 163 1.99 -19.34 6.89
CA LYS A 163 0.78 -19.28 7.73
C LYS A 163 0.50 -20.58 8.48
N GLY A 164 1.39 -21.57 8.34
CA GLY A 164 1.25 -22.85 9.02
C GLY A 164 0.04 -23.69 8.58
N VAL A 165 -0.44 -23.46 7.37
CA VAL A 165 -1.59 -24.16 6.79
C VAL A 165 -1.07 -25.18 5.78
N PHE A 166 -0.86 -26.41 6.25
CA PHE A 166 -0.57 -27.63 5.46
C PHE A 166 -1.29 -28.78 6.07
#